data_ed0ac128df6b83c884df4b8a378fe9c8
#
_entry.id   ed0ac128df6b83c884df4b8a378fe9c8
#
_cell.length_a   1.000
_cell.length_b   1.000
_cell.length_c   1.000
_cell.angle_alpha   90.00
_cell.angle_beta   90.00
_cell.angle_gamma   90.00
#
_symmetry.space_group_name_H-M   'P 1'
#
loop_
_entity.id
_entity.type
_entity.pdbx_description
1 polymer ?
#
loop_
_entity_poly.entity_id
_entity_poly.type
_entity_poly.pdbx_seq_one_letter_code
_entity_poly.pdbx_strand_id
1 'polypeptide(L)'
;MNFRNKKALLLTGLFLAVLAAGYANYAITAAKKGGQQEEQQTVQQENAFSVFKEERETTRMQELKYIESVVESAETDDQTKANAQAQKLTLTANMENELLTEGLIQTGLGMEAVVTISSEAVNVVVDKEELSETEVTQIADIIKSHTQAEAESIKIMPKA
;
A
#
# COMPACT_ATOMS: atom_id res chain seq x y z
N MET A 1 -20.51 -12.34 65.14
CA MET A 1 -19.68 -11.79 64.04
C MET A 1 -20.62 -11.08 63.07
N ASN A 2 -20.56 -9.74 63.04
CA ASN A 2 -21.61 -8.86 62.46
C ASN A 2 -21.70 -8.99 60.91
N PHE A 3 -22.94 -9.09 60.42
CA PHE A 3 -23.28 -9.18 58.99
C PHE A 3 -22.70 -8.03 58.13
N ARG A 4 -22.45 -6.87 58.76
CA ARG A 4 -21.81 -5.70 58.11
C ARG A 4 -20.35 -5.95 57.71
N ASN A 5 -19.61 -6.71 58.52
CA ASN A 5 -18.19 -7.00 58.28
C ASN A 5 -18.02 -8.04 57.14
N LYS A 6 -18.98 -8.95 56.95
CA LYS A 6 -18.95 -9.92 55.86
C LYS A 6 -19.18 -9.25 54.48
N LYS A 7 -20.06 -8.26 54.41
CA LYS A 7 -20.28 -7.49 53.19
C LYS A 7 -19.09 -6.58 52.83
N ALA A 8 -18.46 -5.99 53.85
CA ALA A 8 -17.25 -5.21 53.65
C ALA A 8 -16.09 -6.07 53.17
N LEU A 9 -15.93 -7.29 53.72
CA LEU A 9 -14.89 -8.22 53.34
C LEU A 9 -15.06 -8.78 51.92
N LEU A 10 -16.33 -8.98 51.49
CA LEU A 10 -16.65 -9.38 50.11
C LEU A 10 -16.39 -8.25 49.11
N LEU A 11 -16.70 -7.01 49.47
CA LEU A 11 -16.45 -5.83 48.64
C LEU A 11 -14.94 -5.56 48.45
N THR A 12 -14.17 -5.67 49.53
CA THR A 12 -12.70 -5.52 49.46
C THR A 12 -12.05 -6.65 48.67
N GLY A 13 -12.53 -7.89 48.79
CA GLY A 13 -12.08 -9.02 47.98
C GLY A 13 -12.36 -8.84 46.49
N LEU A 14 -13.56 -8.35 46.13
CA LEU A 14 -13.93 -8.05 44.73
C LEU A 14 -13.05 -6.93 44.14
N PHE A 15 -12.78 -5.88 44.92
CA PHE A 15 -11.94 -4.77 44.49
C PHE A 15 -10.48 -5.21 44.25
N LEU A 16 -9.94 -6.03 45.09
CA LEU A 16 -8.59 -6.61 44.91
C LEU A 16 -8.52 -7.56 43.71
N ALA A 17 -9.58 -8.33 43.46
CA ALA A 17 -9.64 -9.21 42.28
C ALA A 17 -9.67 -8.41 40.95
N VAL A 18 -10.39 -7.29 40.90
CA VAL A 18 -10.42 -6.38 39.72
C VAL A 18 -9.07 -5.73 39.50
N LEU A 19 -8.39 -5.29 40.56
CA LEU A 19 -7.04 -4.71 40.45
C LEU A 19 -6.02 -5.75 39.98
N ALA A 20 -6.09 -7.00 40.52
CA ALA A 20 -5.21 -8.08 40.09
C ALA A 20 -5.44 -8.48 38.62
N ALA A 21 -6.70 -8.54 38.18
CA ALA A 21 -7.04 -8.79 36.75
C ALA A 21 -6.56 -7.66 35.83
N GLY A 22 -6.71 -6.39 36.25
CA GLY A 22 -6.20 -5.23 35.54
C GLY A 22 -4.67 -5.23 35.41
N TYR A 23 -3.98 -5.57 36.51
CA TYR A 23 -2.52 -5.68 36.51
C TYR A 23 -2.01 -6.86 35.67
N ALA A 24 -2.67 -8.01 35.72
CA ALA A 24 -2.32 -9.15 34.89
C ALA A 24 -2.51 -8.84 33.40
N ASN A 25 -3.61 -8.19 33.04
CA ASN A 25 -3.86 -7.74 31.66
C ASN A 25 -2.82 -6.70 31.20
N TYR A 26 -2.47 -5.74 32.07
CA TYR A 26 -1.40 -4.78 31.79
C TYR A 26 -0.04 -5.45 31.63
N ALA A 27 0.32 -6.40 32.52
CA ALA A 27 1.60 -7.10 32.42
C ALA A 27 1.70 -7.99 31.18
N ILE A 28 0.60 -8.67 30.79
CA ILE A 28 0.53 -9.46 29.55
C ILE A 28 0.63 -8.55 28.32
N THR A 29 -0.05 -7.40 28.35
CA THR A 29 -0.01 -6.43 27.23
C THR A 29 1.35 -5.73 27.14
N ALA A 30 2.01 -5.44 28.27
CA ALA A 30 3.36 -4.88 28.29
C ALA A 30 4.43 -5.89 27.85
N ALA A 31 4.28 -7.17 28.20
CA ALA A 31 5.17 -8.24 27.73
C ALA A 31 5.01 -8.54 26.23
N LYS A 32 3.79 -8.36 25.70
CA LYS A 32 3.53 -8.48 24.24
C LYS A 32 4.04 -7.26 23.44
N LYS A 33 4.09 -6.06 24.05
CA LYS A 33 4.60 -4.87 23.36
C LYS A 33 6.12 -4.88 23.12
N GLY A 34 6.88 -5.69 23.84
CA GLY A 34 8.34 -5.82 23.65
C GLY A 34 8.76 -6.72 22.49
N GLY A 35 7.85 -7.52 21.91
CA GLY A 35 8.14 -8.45 20.81
C GLY A 35 7.32 -8.23 19.53
N GLN A 36 6.40 -7.26 19.53
CA GLN A 36 5.49 -7.04 18.41
C GLN A 36 5.74 -5.73 17.63
N GLN A 37 6.71 -4.91 18.03
CA GLN A 37 6.97 -3.66 17.31
C GLN A 37 7.68 -3.86 15.97
N GLU A 38 8.50 -4.90 15.82
CA GLU A 38 9.12 -5.21 14.52
C GLU A 38 8.17 -5.97 13.58
N GLU A 39 7.37 -6.91 14.10
CA GLU A 39 6.39 -7.63 13.26
C GLU A 39 5.19 -6.77 12.86
N GLN A 40 4.75 -5.82 13.71
CA GLN A 40 3.63 -4.94 13.35
C GLN A 40 4.02 -3.85 12.35
N GLN A 41 5.25 -3.38 12.33
CA GLN A 41 5.70 -2.45 11.29
C GLN A 41 5.85 -3.15 9.94
N THR A 42 6.41 -4.37 9.90
CA THR A 42 6.53 -5.14 8.65
C THR A 42 5.17 -5.55 8.08
N VAL A 43 4.26 -6.04 8.91
CA VAL A 43 2.90 -6.43 8.49
C VAL A 43 2.04 -5.22 8.09
N GLN A 44 2.20 -4.06 8.73
CA GLN A 44 1.47 -2.85 8.34
C GLN A 44 2.01 -2.23 7.05
N GLN A 45 3.32 -2.35 6.77
CA GLN A 45 3.90 -1.85 5.53
C GLN A 45 3.65 -2.78 4.33
N GLU A 46 3.74 -4.09 4.54
CA GLU A 46 3.33 -5.08 3.54
C GLU A 46 1.85 -4.89 3.16
N ASN A 47 1.01 -4.58 4.14
CA ASN A 47 -0.38 -4.23 3.94
C ASN A 47 -0.56 -2.88 3.21
N ALA A 48 0.30 -1.88 3.39
CA ALA A 48 0.21 -0.60 2.72
C ALA A 48 0.50 -0.70 1.21
N PHE A 49 1.51 -1.49 0.80
CA PHE A 49 1.78 -1.74 -0.62
C PHE A 49 0.64 -2.51 -1.30
N SER A 50 0.14 -3.57 -0.66
CA SER A 50 -0.98 -4.36 -1.19
C SER A 50 -2.28 -3.55 -1.23
N VAL A 51 -2.60 -2.78 -0.20
CA VAL A 51 -3.76 -1.89 -0.17
C VAL A 51 -3.68 -0.85 -1.28
N PHE A 52 -2.53 -0.20 -1.47
CA PHE A 52 -2.36 0.78 -2.54
C PHE A 52 -2.53 0.14 -3.94
N LYS A 53 -1.97 -1.06 -4.16
CA LYS A 53 -2.13 -1.79 -5.43
C LYS A 53 -3.59 -2.12 -5.69
N GLU A 54 -4.33 -2.56 -4.67
CA GLU A 54 -5.77 -2.87 -4.78
C GLU A 54 -6.62 -1.61 -5.04
N GLU A 55 -6.34 -0.51 -4.34
CA GLU A 55 -7.02 0.77 -4.57
C GLU A 55 -6.72 1.32 -5.97
N ARG A 56 -5.47 1.24 -6.43
CA ARG A 56 -5.07 1.62 -7.78
C ARG A 56 -5.82 0.80 -8.83
N GLU A 57 -5.89 -0.51 -8.68
CA GLU A 57 -6.61 -1.41 -9.58
C GLU A 57 -8.11 -1.05 -9.63
N THR A 58 -8.72 -0.85 -8.48
CA THR A 58 -10.13 -0.47 -8.36
C THR A 58 -10.41 0.86 -9.06
N THR A 59 -9.57 1.86 -8.84
CA THR A 59 -9.70 3.18 -9.47
C THR A 59 -9.59 3.08 -11.00
N ARG A 60 -8.62 2.33 -11.49
CA ARG A 60 -8.40 2.14 -12.93
C ARG A 60 -9.53 1.39 -13.62
N MET A 61 -10.10 0.39 -12.94
CA MET A 61 -11.29 -0.27 -13.45
C MET A 61 -12.49 0.68 -13.56
N GLN A 62 -12.63 1.64 -12.63
CA GLN A 62 -13.65 2.68 -12.70
C GLN A 62 -13.38 3.67 -13.85
N GLU A 63 -12.13 4.09 -14.03
CA GLU A 63 -11.72 4.95 -15.14
C GLU A 63 -11.99 4.29 -16.50
N LEU A 64 -11.63 3.01 -16.67
CA LEU A 64 -11.90 2.25 -17.88
C LEU A 64 -13.40 2.17 -18.19
N LYS A 65 -14.24 1.90 -17.17
CA LYS A 65 -15.70 1.89 -17.33
C LYS A 65 -16.26 3.26 -17.74
N TYR A 66 -15.73 4.34 -17.14
CA TYR A 66 -16.12 5.69 -17.52
C TYR A 66 -15.75 6.01 -18.96
N ILE A 67 -14.51 5.72 -19.37
CA ILE A 67 -14.06 5.90 -20.75
C ILE A 67 -14.94 5.09 -21.72
N GLU A 68 -15.24 3.85 -21.37
CA GLU A 68 -16.10 2.98 -22.19
C GLU A 68 -17.51 3.55 -22.35
N SER A 69 -18.10 4.09 -21.27
CA SER A 69 -19.41 4.74 -21.35
C SER A 69 -19.43 5.96 -22.29
N VAL A 70 -18.32 6.70 -22.38
CA VAL A 70 -18.17 7.82 -23.33
C VAL A 70 -18.10 7.31 -24.78
N VAL A 71 -17.36 6.23 -25.01
CA VAL A 71 -17.21 5.62 -26.34
C VAL A 71 -18.53 5.05 -26.84
N GLU A 72 -19.32 4.41 -25.96
CA GLU A 72 -20.58 3.76 -26.31
C GLU A 72 -21.76 4.73 -26.39
N SER A 73 -21.66 5.93 -25.82
CA SER A 73 -22.74 6.91 -25.81
C SER A 73 -23.11 7.35 -27.23
N ALA A 74 -24.39 7.31 -27.56
CA ALA A 74 -24.92 7.82 -28.85
C ALA A 74 -24.90 9.34 -28.95
N GLU A 75 -24.81 10.03 -27.79
CA GLU A 75 -24.82 11.50 -27.71
C GLU A 75 -23.42 12.11 -27.85
N THR A 76 -22.36 11.28 -27.76
CA THR A 76 -20.96 11.71 -27.83
C THR A 76 -20.54 11.83 -29.30
N ASP A 77 -19.92 12.95 -29.66
CA ASP A 77 -19.37 13.19 -31.00
C ASP A 77 -18.16 12.28 -31.30
N ASP A 78 -17.89 12.09 -32.59
CA ASP A 78 -16.84 11.16 -33.04
C ASP A 78 -15.44 11.57 -32.59
N GLN A 79 -15.14 12.86 -32.45
CA GLN A 79 -13.84 13.34 -31.97
C GLN A 79 -13.63 12.99 -30.47
N THR A 80 -14.66 13.20 -29.67
CA THR A 80 -14.63 12.86 -28.25
C THR A 80 -14.50 11.34 -28.05
N LYS A 81 -15.20 10.54 -28.88
CA LYS A 81 -15.04 9.07 -28.87
C LYS A 81 -13.62 8.64 -29.24
N ALA A 82 -13.03 9.22 -30.26
CA ALA A 82 -11.66 8.93 -30.68
C ALA A 82 -10.65 9.28 -29.58
N ASN A 83 -10.82 10.42 -28.91
CA ASN A 83 -9.98 10.80 -27.78
C ASN A 83 -10.14 9.83 -26.59
N ALA A 84 -11.35 9.42 -26.27
CA ALA A 84 -11.63 8.45 -25.22
C ALA A 84 -10.99 7.09 -25.53
N GLN A 85 -11.06 6.62 -26.77
CA GLN A 85 -10.38 5.39 -27.19
C GLN A 85 -8.85 5.49 -27.06
N ALA A 86 -8.25 6.63 -27.45
CA ALA A 86 -6.83 6.87 -27.27
C ALA A 86 -6.42 6.86 -25.80
N GLN A 87 -7.22 7.48 -24.92
CA GLN A 87 -7.01 7.44 -23.46
C GLN A 87 -7.10 6.01 -22.91
N LYS A 88 -8.08 5.21 -23.35
CA LYS A 88 -8.22 3.80 -22.97
C LYS A 88 -6.95 3.01 -23.30
N LEU A 89 -6.43 3.16 -24.52
CA LEU A 89 -5.21 2.48 -24.95
C LEU A 89 -3.99 2.92 -24.12
N THR A 90 -3.83 4.21 -23.87
CA THR A 90 -2.73 4.74 -23.04
C THR A 90 -2.82 4.21 -21.61
N LEU A 91 -4.00 4.24 -21.00
CA LEU A 91 -4.21 3.72 -19.64
C LEU A 91 -3.87 2.24 -19.56
N THR A 92 -4.34 1.42 -20.51
CA THR A 92 -4.05 -0.01 -20.55
C THR A 92 -2.55 -0.29 -20.71
N ALA A 93 -1.88 0.42 -21.63
CA ALA A 93 -0.45 0.29 -21.83
C ALA A 93 0.36 0.68 -20.57
N ASN A 94 -0.05 1.74 -19.86
CA ASN A 94 0.57 2.11 -18.59
C ASN A 94 0.40 1.03 -17.54
N MET A 95 -0.81 0.46 -17.40
CA MET A 95 -1.09 -0.64 -16.46
C MET A 95 -0.20 -1.87 -16.74
N GLU A 96 -0.03 -2.25 -18.00
CA GLU A 96 0.85 -3.34 -18.40
C GLU A 96 2.32 -3.04 -18.08
N ASN A 97 2.81 -1.85 -18.39
CA ASN A 97 4.18 -1.44 -18.13
C ASN A 97 4.47 -1.35 -16.62
N GLU A 98 3.52 -0.89 -15.81
CA GLU A 98 3.65 -0.87 -14.34
C GLU A 98 3.79 -2.28 -13.79
N LEU A 99 2.88 -3.19 -14.17
CA LEU A 99 2.90 -4.58 -13.74
C LEU A 99 4.22 -5.27 -14.13
N LEU A 100 4.65 -5.07 -15.38
CA LEU A 100 5.91 -5.63 -15.88
C LEU A 100 7.12 -5.07 -15.13
N THR A 101 7.17 -3.76 -14.91
CA THR A 101 8.26 -3.10 -14.21
C THR A 101 8.34 -3.54 -12.74
N GLU A 102 7.20 -3.60 -12.02
CA GLU A 102 7.11 -4.14 -10.67
C GLU A 102 7.61 -5.58 -10.61
N GLY A 103 7.18 -6.43 -11.56
CA GLY A 103 7.62 -7.82 -11.67
C GLY A 103 9.12 -7.97 -11.92
N LEU A 104 9.71 -7.13 -12.76
CA LEU A 104 11.14 -7.13 -13.05
C LEU A 104 11.98 -6.65 -11.87
N ILE A 105 11.53 -5.63 -11.15
CA ILE A 105 12.19 -5.18 -9.91
C ILE A 105 12.16 -6.30 -8.86
N GLN A 106 11.00 -6.94 -8.68
CA GLN A 106 10.85 -8.04 -7.73
C GLN A 106 11.73 -9.25 -8.10
N THR A 107 11.72 -9.68 -9.35
CA THR A 107 12.44 -10.89 -9.78
C THR A 107 13.93 -10.65 -10.00
N GLY A 108 14.31 -9.47 -10.45
CA GLY A 108 15.70 -9.12 -10.75
C GLY A 108 16.49 -8.61 -9.56
N LEU A 109 15.85 -7.86 -8.67
CA LEU A 109 16.50 -7.20 -7.52
C LEU A 109 16.01 -7.73 -6.16
N GLY A 110 14.97 -8.57 -6.13
CA GLY A 110 14.42 -9.14 -4.91
C GLY A 110 13.67 -8.10 -4.02
N MET A 111 13.29 -6.96 -4.59
CA MET A 111 12.62 -5.87 -3.88
C MET A 111 11.17 -5.74 -4.33
N GLU A 112 10.24 -5.63 -3.40
CA GLU A 112 8.88 -5.23 -3.75
C GLU A 112 8.86 -3.76 -4.15
N ALA A 113 8.09 -3.41 -5.19
CA ALA A 113 7.94 -2.05 -5.66
C ALA A 113 6.48 -1.76 -6.03
N VAL A 114 6.15 -0.48 -5.96
CA VAL A 114 4.95 0.09 -6.56
C VAL A 114 5.39 1.09 -7.61
N VAL A 115 4.95 0.87 -8.85
CA VAL A 115 5.24 1.73 -9.99
C VAL A 115 3.94 2.43 -10.42
N THR A 116 4.03 3.72 -10.68
CA THR A 116 2.92 4.51 -11.24
C THR A 116 3.42 5.31 -12.44
N ILE A 117 2.83 5.06 -13.60
CA ILE A 117 3.17 5.70 -14.86
C ILE A 117 2.08 6.70 -15.24
N SER A 118 2.48 7.94 -15.48
CA SER A 118 1.63 9.00 -16.01
C SER A 118 2.26 9.59 -17.27
N SER A 119 1.56 10.54 -17.92
CA SER A 119 2.11 11.27 -19.07
C SER A 119 3.34 12.14 -18.73
N GLU A 120 3.53 12.49 -17.44
CA GLU A 120 4.56 13.43 -17.02
C GLU A 120 5.70 12.77 -16.21
N ALA A 121 5.42 11.65 -15.54
CA ALA A 121 6.39 11.03 -14.64
C ALA A 121 6.14 9.54 -14.44
N VAL A 122 7.24 8.83 -14.15
CA VAL A 122 7.23 7.48 -13.59
C VAL A 122 7.70 7.56 -12.14
N ASN A 123 6.81 7.22 -11.21
CA ASN A 123 7.14 7.17 -9.79
C ASN A 123 7.28 5.72 -9.35
N VAL A 124 8.35 5.44 -8.62
CA VAL A 124 8.65 4.11 -8.06
C VAL A 124 8.90 4.25 -6.58
N VAL A 125 8.14 3.53 -5.78
CA VAL A 125 8.41 3.35 -4.34
C VAL A 125 8.83 1.92 -4.13
N VAL A 126 9.97 1.73 -3.45
CA VAL A 126 10.57 0.41 -3.23
C VAL A 126 10.50 0.06 -1.75
N ASP A 127 10.15 -1.18 -1.42
CA ASP A 127 10.10 -1.68 -0.05
C ASP A 127 11.52 -1.92 0.51
N LYS A 128 12.25 -0.82 0.68
CA LYS A 128 13.59 -0.77 1.25
C LYS A 128 13.83 0.59 1.89
N GLU A 129 14.42 0.63 3.07
CA GLU A 129 14.67 1.88 3.82
C GLU A 129 15.72 2.77 3.13
N GLU A 130 16.74 2.17 2.51
CA GLU A 130 17.80 2.87 1.80
C GLU A 130 18.11 2.18 0.47
N LEU A 131 18.33 2.95 -0.57
CA LEU A 131 18.74 2.48 -1.89
C LEU A 131 20.18 2.91 -2.17
N SER A 132 21.01 1.97 -2.62
CA SER A 132 22.34 2.27 -3.15
C SER A 132 22.23 2.90 -4.54
N GLU A 133 23.27 3.65 -4.96
CA GLU A 133 23.35 4.22 -6.32
C GLU A 133 23.25 3.13 -7.41
N THR A 134 23.79 1.95 -7.15
CA THR A 134 23.71 0.81 -8.08
C THR A 134 22.27 0.34 -8.26
N GLU A 135 21.51 0.20 -7.17
CA GLU A 135 20.10 -0.21 -7.21
C GLU A 135 19.23 0.84 -7.89
N VAL A 136 19.44 2.11 -7.59
CA VAL A 136 18.75 3.22 -8.28
C VAL A 136 19.02 3.17 -9.78
N THR A 137 20.27 2.93 -10.20
CA THR A 137 20.63 2.80 -11.62
C THR A 137 19.95 1.59 -12.26
N GLN A 138 19.96 0.43 -11.61
CA GLN A 138 19.31 -0.78 -12.12
C GLN A 138 17.81 -0.62 -12.27
N ILE A 139 17.13 0.01 -11.29
CA ILE A 139 15.70 0.32 -11.36
C ILE A 139 15.43 1.28 -12.53
N ALA A 140 16.24 2.34 -12.66
CA ALA A 140 16.09 3.29 -13.76
C ALA A 140 16.26 2.62 -15.14
N ASP A 141 17.21 1.69 -15.28
CA ASP A 141 17.45 0.94 -16.52
C ASP A 141 16.26 0.00 -16.84
N ILE A 142 15.68 -0.66 -15.84
CA ILE A 142 14.47 -1.46 -16.01
C ILE A 142 13.33 -0.57 -16.53
N ILE A 143 13.10 0.58 -15.92
CA ILE A 143 12.04 1.51 -16.34
C ILE A 143 12.25 1.96 -17.78
N LYS A 144 13.45 2.43 -18.14
CA LYS A 144 13.77 2.91 -19.48
C LYS A 144 13.66 1.84 -20.55
N SER A 145 13.91 0.58 -20.23
CA SER A 145 13.80 -0.52 -21.20
C SER A 145 12.38 -0.90 -21.54
N HIS A 146 11.40 -0.53 -20.68
CA HIS A 146 9.98 -0.89 -20.83
C HIS A 146 9.04 0.30 -20.94
N THR A 147 9.56 1.51 -20.79
CA THR A 147 8.80 2.75 -20.96
C THR A 147 9.58 3.70 -21.87
N GLN A 148 8.91 4.75 -22.35
CA GLN A 148 9.57 5.83 -23.10
C GLN A 148 9.95 7.00 -22.18
N ALA A 149 10.09 6.74 -20.87
CA ALA A 149 10.35 7.78 -19.89
C ALA A 149 11.78 8.33 -20.00
N GLU A 150 11.89 9.64 -20.04
CA GLU A 150 13.16 10.35 -19.91
C GLU A 150 13.70 10.22 -18.49
N ALA A 151 15.02 10.26 -18.31
CA ALA A 151 15.64 10.08 -17.00
C ALA A 151 15.15 11.08 -15.95
N GLU A 152 14.87 12.33 -16.39
CA GLU A 152 14.41 13.42 -15.53
C GLU A 152 12.97 13.24 -15.05
N SER A 153 12.17 12.43 -15.75
CA SER A 153 10.79 12.12 -15.38
C SER A 153 10.68 10.92 -14.43
N ILE A 154 11.79 10.18 -14.19
CA ILE A 154 11.81 9.01 -13.31
C ILE A 154 12.14 9.44 -11.88
N LYS A 155 11.26 9.11 -10.93
CA LYS A 155 11.44 9.33 -9.51
C LYS A 155 11.44 8.00 -8.77
N ILE A 156 12.57 7.66 -8.15
CA ILE A 156 12.74 6.44 -7.37
C ILE A 156 12.91 6.83 -5.91
N MET A 157 12.10 6.25 -5.05
CA MET A 157 12.03 6.58 -3.63
C MET A 157 12.09 5.29 -2.81
N PRO A 158 12.89 5.24 -1.72
CA PRO A 158 12.76 4.21 -0.72
C PRO A 158 11.43 4.40 0.04
N LYS A 159 10.97 3.36 0.73
CA LYS A 159 9.87 3.52 1.69
C LYS A 159 10.30 4.42 2.84
N ALA A 160 9.36 5.24 3.31
CA ALA A 160 9.57 6.10 4.50
C ALA A 160 9.34 5.31 5.78
#